data_390dffd95fcb50d552eb5e6e9921501f
#
_entry.id   390dffd95fcb50d552eb5e6e9921501f
#
_cell.length_a   1.000
_cell.length_b   1.000
_cell.length_c   1.000
_cell.angle_alpha   90.00
_cell.angle_beta   90.00
_cell.angle_gamma   90.00
#
_symmetry.space_group_name_H-M   'P 1'
#
loop_
_entity.id
_entity.type
_entity.pdbx_description
1 polymer ?
#
loop_
_entity_poly.entity_id
_entity_poly.type
_entity_poly.pdbx_seq_one_letter_code
_entity_poly.pdbx_strand_id
1 'polypeptide(L)'
;MTNKSPRVSFVIPVRNGAADLPRCLRSIAANRHAAVEVEILVVDNGSSDDSAGIARRAGAQVIDRPGLRVGACRNAGAAASRGDVVAFIDADNEIASGWLHACVNAFQQQELGVAGYPYHAPVNATWVQQMYDALRVKAADRRDVEWLGAGNLAVRRTVFEQIGGFDESLEACEDVQLCHAVRHAGYRVVSQPGMDSVHHGDPRTLSDLFFGELWRGRDNLRVSLRGPLTIRTVPSALLPVMGLGCMSLLTLGLLASPWVGGRAAALGALGLVTIAALKAVVIIVRGRMTNPLAWLRASSSLGPTRRRGRCRS
;
A
#
# COMPACT_ATOMS: atom_id res chain seq x y z
N MET A 1 7.88 13.97 -35.25
CA MET A 1 7.43 13.51 -33.90
C MET A 1 7.14 14.76 -33.09
N THR A 2 5.92 15.04 -32.76
CA THR A 2 5.54 16.21 -31.96
C THR A 2 6.12 16.05 -30.55
N ASN A 3 7.02 16.96 -30.19
CA ASN A 3 7.68 16.99 -28.87
C ASN A 3 6.68 17.49 -27.81
N LYS A 4 5.61 16.71 -27.58
CA LYS A 4 4.60 17.01 -26.57
C LYS A 4 5.19 16.70 -25.21
N SER A 5 5.15 17.68 -24.31
CA SER A 5 5.54 17.47 -22.92
C SER A 5 4.76 16.27 -22.31
N PRO A 6 5.44 15.35 -21.63
CA PRO A 6 4.76 14.25 -20.97
C PRO A 6 3.75 14.79 -19.93
N ARG A 7 2.56 14.21 -19.90
CA ARG A 7 1.50 14.58 -18.97
C ARG A 7 1.26 13.48 -17.95
N VAL A 8 1.27 13.84 -16.68
CA VAL A 8 0.97 12.93 -15.55
C VAL A 8 -0.25 13.42 -14.81
N SER A 9 -1.23 12.56 -14.64
CA SER A 9 -2.43 12.82 -13.85
C SER A 9 -2.34 12.12 -12.52
N PHE A 10 -2.34 12.87 -11.42
CA PHE A 10 -2.43 12.34 -10.07
C PHE A 10 -3.91 12.14 -9.70
N VAL A 11 -4.29 10.91 -9.37
CA VAL A 11 -5.63 10.53 -8.93
C VAL A 11 -5.56 10.15 -7.45
N ILE A 12 -6.27 10.89 -6.60
CA ILE A 12 -6.22 10.78 -5.15
C ILE A 12 -7.62 10.47 -4.64
N PRO A 13 -7.96 9.21 -4.32
CA PRO A 13 -9.19 8.89 -3.63
C PRO A 13 -9.11 9.40 -2.19
N VAL A 14 -10.19 10.01 -1.69
CA VAL A 14 -10.25 10.51 -0.31
C VAL A 14 -11.62 10.28 0.30
N ARG A 15 -11.62 9.95 1.60
CA ARG A 15 -12.79 9.97 2.46
C ARG A 15 -12.36 10.38 3.86
N ASN A 16 -12.81 11.54 4.33
CA ASN A 16 -12.44 12.10 5.64
C ASN A 16 -10.91 12.19 5.83
N GLY A 17 -10.23 12.76 4.83
CA GLY A 17 -8.76 12.88 4.79
C GLY A 17 -8.24 14.28 5.07
N ALA A 18 -9.03 15.19 5.65
CA ALA A 18 -8.64 16.59 5.86
C ALA A 18 -7.33 16.76 6.65
N ALA A 19 -6.97 15.79 7.49
CA ALA A 19 -5.73 15.82 8.27
C ALA A 19 -4.47 15.58 7.41
N ASP A 20 -4.53 14.68 6.43
CA ASP A 20 -3.37 14.20 5.68
C ASP A 20 -3.30 14.76 4.25
N LEU A 21 -4.45 14.96 3.60
CA LEU A 21 -4.56 15.45 2.24
C LEU A 21 -3.73 16.73 1.96
N PRO A 22 -3.64 17.74 2.86
CA PRO A 22 -2.79 18.92 2.63
C PRO A 22 -1.31 18.56 2.44
N ARG A 23 -0.80 17.55 3.13
CA ARG A 23 0.58 17.06 3.01
C ARG A 23 0.79 16.37 1.67
N CYS A 24 -0.11 15.48 1.30
CA CYS A 24 -0.11 14.81 -0.01
C CYS A 24 -0.08 15.84 -1.15
N LEU A 25 -1.01 16.79 -1.16
CA LEU A 25 -1.10 17.80 -2.23
C LEU A 25 0.15 18.72 -2.29
N ARG A 26 0.71 19.11 -1.13
CA ARG A 26 1.96 19.90 -1.10
C ARG A 26 3.13 19.11 -1.67
N SER A 27 3.26 17.81 -1.36
CA SER A 27 4.34 16.99 -1.88
C SER A 27 4.26 16.84 -3.40
N ILE A 28 3.06 16.69 -3.96
CA ILE A 28 2.85 16.68 -5.41
C ILE A 28 3.19 18.04 -6.04
N ALA A 29 2.72 19.13 -5.43
CA ALA A 29 3.01 20.48 -5.92
C ALA A 29 4.51 20.78 -5.94
N ALA A 30 5.26 20.33 -4.92
CA ALA A 30 6.70 20.49 -4.81
C ALA A 30 7.49 19.70 -5.87
N ASN A 31 6.89 18.65 -6.46
CA ASN A 31 7.48 17.86 -7.55
C ASN A 31 7.22 18.45 -8.95
N ARG A 32 6.40 19.51 -9.09
CA ARG A 32 6.10 20.09 -10.40
C ARG A 32 7.37 20.61 -11.07
N HIS A 33 7.49 20.32 -12.36
CA HIS A 33 8.60 20.75 -13.20
C HIS A 33 8.06 21.27 -14.53
N ALA A 34 8.64 22.35 -15.07
CA ALA A 34 8.15 23.02 -16.27
C ALA A 34 8.09 22.13 -17.53
N ALA A 35 8.89 21.07 -17.57
CA ALA A 35 8.91 20.13 -18.70
C ALA A 35 7.83 19.03 -18.61
N VAL A 36 7.03 18.97 -17.53
CA VAL A 36 6.01 17.95 -17.32
C VAL A 36 4.68 18.60 -16.98
N GLU A 37 3.65 18.32 -17.77
CA GLU A 37 2.30 18.78 -17.47
C GLU A 37 1.69 17.92 -16.38
N VAL A 38 1.25 18.55 -15.28
CA VAL A 38 0.68 17.85 -14.11
C VAL A 38 -0.73 18.32 -13.85
N GLU A 39 -1.67 17.39 -13.81
CA GLU A 39 -3.01 17.61 -13.28
C GLU A 39 -3.24 16.79 -12.00
N ILE A 40 -4.08 17.30 -11.11
CA ILE A 40 -4.42 16.65 -9.84
C ILE A 40 -5.93 16.51 -9.76
N LEU A 41 -6.40 15.27 -9.60
CA LEU A 41 -7.80 14.93 -9.45
C LEU A 41 -7.99 14.28 -8.06
N VAL A 42 -8.83 14.89 -7.24
CA VAL A 42 -9.22 14.34 -5.94
C VAL A 42 -10.63 13.77 -6.09
N VAL A 43 -10.76 12.48 -5.86
CA VAL A 43 -12.05 11.78 -5.90
C VAL A 43 -12.58 11.68 -4.49
N ASP A 44 -13.53 12.53 -4.17
CA ASP A 44 -14.16 12.58 -2.84
C ASP A 44 -15.25 11.51 -2.73
N ASN A 45 -15.03 10.57 -1.84
CA ASN A 45 -15.94 9.44 -1.57
C ASN A 45 -16.94 9.77 -0.44
N GLY A 46 -17.55 10.95 -0.50
CA GLY A 46 -18.55 11.40 0.45
C GLY A 46 -17.93 11.76 1.81
N SER A 47 -16.91 12.60 1.82
CA SER A 47 -16.32 13.13 3.06
C SER A 47 -17.32 14.00 3.81
N SER A 48 -17.32 13.87 5.14
CA SER A 48 -18.06 14.73 6.06
C SER A 48 -17.20 15.87 6.64
N ASP A 49 -15.89 15.82 6.39
CA ASP A 49 -14.92 16.87 6.76
C ASP A 49 -14.62 17.81 5.57
N ASP A 50 -13.67 18.73 5.74
CA ASP A 50 -13.33 19.72 4.70
C ASP A 50 -12.38 19.18 3.59
N SER A 51 -12.30 17.87 3.38
CA SER A 51 -11.41 17.26 2.36
C SER A 51 -11.61 17.88 0.98
N ALA A 52 -12.85 18.00 0.51
CA ALA A 52 -13.17 18.58 -0.79
C ALA A 52 -12.78 20.08 -0.88
N GLY A 53 -13.01 20.86 0.20
CA GLY A 53 -12.60 22.26 0.28
C GLY A 53 -11.08 22.43 0.23
N ILE A 54 -10.34 21.61 0.96
CA ILE A 54 -8.87 21.55 0.94
C ILE A 54 -8.36 21.26 -0.47
N ALA A 55 -8.93 20.27 -1.15
CA ALA A 55 -8.53 19.90 -2.52
C ALA A 55 -8.73 21.08 -3.50
N ARG A 56 -9.90 21.72 -3.47
CA ARG A 56 -10.19 22.87 -4.34
C ARG A 56 -9.25 24.05 -4.08
N ARG A 57 -8.97 24.38 -2.81
CA ARG A 57 -7.99 25.44 -2.46
C ARG A 57 -6.58 25.15 -2.91
N ALA A 58 -6.20 23.89 -3.01
CA ALA A 58 -4.91 23.46 -3.56
C ALA A 58 -4.88 23.42 -5.10
N GLY A 59 -5.96 23.79 -5.78
CA GLY A 59 -6.07 23.81 -7.24
C GLY A 59 -6.29 22.44 -7.87
N ALA A 60 -6.72 21.44 -7.10
CA ALA A 60 -7.11 20.14 -7.61
C ALA A 60 -8.55 20.15 -8.17
N GLN A 61 -8.77 19.38 -9.23
CA GLN A 61 -10.13 19.07 -9.68
C GLN A 61 -10.76 18.08 -8.69
N VAL A 62 -11.91 18.41 -8.15
CA VAL A 62 -12.65 17.53 -7.23
C VAL A 62 -13.78 16.83 -7.98
N ILE A 63 -13.83 15.51 -7.83
CA ILE A 63 -14.85 14.63 -8.39
C ILE A 63 -15.59 14.01 -7.21
N ASP A 64 -16.86 14.32 -7.06
CA ASP A 64 -17.71 13.77 -6.00
C ASP A 64 -18.26 12.39 -6.42
N ARG A 65 -17.95 11.36 -5.62
CA ARG A 65 -18.34 9.97 -5.86
C ARG A 65 -18.60 9.22 -4.54
N PRO A 66 -19.68 9.57 -3.82
CA PRO A 66 -19.96 8.97 -2.52
C PRO A 66 -20.29 7.47 -2.63
N GLY A 67 -19.87 6.70 -1.63
CA GLY A 67 -20.26 5.29 -1.45
C GLY A 67 -19.57 4.29 -2.38
N LEU A 68 -18.57 4.71 -3.15
CA LEU A 68 -17.81 3.80 -4.01
C LEU A 68 -16.73 3.04 -3.22
N ARG A 69 -16.35 1.88 -3.73
CA ARG A 69 -15.11 1.20 -3.33
C ARG A 69 -13.90 1.95 -3.89
N VAL A 70 -12.75 1.77 -3.27
CA VAL A 70 -11.53 2.51 -3.62
C VAL A 70 -11.10 2.30 -5.08
N GLY A 71 -11.25 1.08 -5.61
CA GLY A 71 -10.98 0.79 -7.03
C GLY A 71 -11.88 1.60 -7.98
N ALA A 72 -13.17 1.70 -7.66
CA ALA A 72 -14.13 2.51 -8.43
C ALA A 72 -13.83 4.02 -8.33
N CYS A 73 -13.39 4.51 -7.16
CA CYS A 73 -12.93 5.90 -7.03
C CYS A 73 -11.72 6.17 -7.94
N ARG A 74 -10.73 5.26 -7.97
CA ARG A 74 -9.56 5.39 -8.84
C ARG A 74 -9.94 5.33 -10.31
N ASN A 75 -10.87 4.45 -10.71
CA ASN A 75 -11.40 4.40 -12.09
C ASN A 75 -12.08 5.71 -12.47
N ALA A 76 -12.93 6.27 -11.60
CA ALA A 76 -13.60 7.54 -11.86
C ALA A 76 -12.61 8.69 -12.05
N GLY A 77 -11.55 8.74 -11.25
CA GLY A 77 -10.48 9.71 -11.40
C GLY A 77 -9.70 9.52 -12.70
N ALA A 78 -9.34 8.28 -13.03
CA ALA A 78 -8.64 7.97 -14.28
C ALA A 78 -9.46 8.33 -15.51
N ALA A 79 -10.77 8.06 -15.50
CA ALA A 79 -11.67 8.40 -16.60
C ALA A 79 -11.79 9.92 -16.83
N ALA A 80 -11.70 10.73 -15.77
CA ALA A 80 -11.75 12.19 -15.86
C ALA A 80 -10.39 12.83 -16.18
N SER A 81 -9.31 12.08 -16.10
CA SER A 81 -7.93 12.54 -16.27
C SER A 81 -7.50 12.51 -17.74
N ARG A 82 -6.42 13.27 -18.08
CA ARG A 82 -5.94 13.43 -19.47
C ARG A 82 -4.47 13.05 -19.65
N GLY A 83 -3.77 12.67 -18.57
CA GLY A 83 -2.35 12.35 -18.60
C GLY A 83 -2.06 11.07 -19.41
N ASP A 84 -0.89 11.01 -20.04
CA ASP A 84 -0.39 9.82 -20.69
C ASP A 84 -0.01 8.73 -19.67
N VAL A 85 0.26 9.16 -18.45
CA VAL A 85 0.48 8.34 -17.26
C VAL A 85 -0.51 8.75 -16.17
N VAL A 86 -1.18 7.78 -15.54
CA VAL A 86 -2.08 8.00 -14.39
C VAL A 86 -1.36 7.51 -13.14
N ALA A 87 -1.12 8.42 -12.21
CA ALA A 87 -0.48 8.15 -10.92
C ALA A 87 -1.55 8.07 -9.82
N PHE A 88 -1.68 6.93 -9.19
CA PHE A 88 -2.56 6.73 -8.03
C PHE A 88 -1.75 6.94 -6.76
N ILE A 89 -2.21 7.91 -5.95
CA ILE A 89 -1.59 8.27 -4.67
C ILE A 89 -2.69 8.32 -3.62
N ASP A 90 -2.51 7.63 -2.50
CA ASP A 90 -3.47 7.72 -1.39
C ASP A 90 -3.34 9.08 -0.68
N ALA A 91 -4.44 9.58 -0.13
CA ALA A 91 -4.51 10.91 0.46
C ALA A 91 -3.59 11.12 1.68
N ASP A 92 -3.14 10.02 2.28
CA ASP A 92 -2.22 9.96 3.42
C ASP A 92 -0.76 9.63 3.02
N ASN A 93 -0.46 9.64 1.71
CA ASN A 93 0.89 9.50 1.18
C ASN A 93 1.52 10.87 0.89
N GLU A 94 2.82 10.94 1.19
CA GLU A 94 3.70 12.07 0.87
C GLU A 94 4.78 11.58 -0.08
N ILE A 95 4.74 12.00 -1.36
CA ILE A 95 5.73 11.59 -2.36
C ILE A 95 7.05 12.33 -2.13
N ALA A 96 8.18 11.65 -2.33
CA ALA A 96 9.50 12.22 -2.18
C ALA A 96 9.85 13.19 -3.32
N SER A 97 10.83 14.07 -3.06
CA SER A 97 11.42 14.91 -4.10
C SER A 97 12.03 14.04 -5.22
N GLY A 98 11.76 14.39 -6.47
CA GLY A 98 12.23 13.62 -7.64
C GLY A 98 11.29 12.50 -8.09
N TRP A 99 10.20 12.23 -7.37
CA TRP A 99 9.22 11.21 -7.72
C TRP A 99 8.71 11.35 -9.16
N LEU A 100 8.29 12.57 -9.54
CA LEU A 100 7.77 12.86 -10.88
C LEU A 100 8.82 12.62 -11.97
N HIS A 101 10.07 13.00 -11.73
CA HIS A 101 11.18 12.77 -12.64
C HIS A 101 11.45 11.26 -12.82
N ALA A 102 11.50 10.50 -11.73
CA ALA A 102 11.67 9.04 -11.77
C ALA A 102 10.52 8.35 -12.52
N CYS A 103 9.28 8.81 -12.29
CA CYS A 103 8.10 8.33 -12.99
C CYS A 103 8.20 8.56 -14.50
N VAL A 104 8.42 9.80 -14.94
CA VAL A 104 8.50 10.14 -16.37
C VAL A 104 9.62 9.37 -17.05
N ASN A 105 10.80 9.27 -16.44
CA ASN A 105 11.92 8.50 -16.98
C ASN A 105 11.60 7.01 -17.10
N ALA A 106 10.89 6.43 -16.11
CA ALA A 106 10.50 5.03 -16.18
C ALA A 106 9.60 4.74 -17.38
N PHE A 107 8.63 5.62 -17.65
CA PHE A 107 7.66 5.44 -18.74
C PHE A 107 8.19 5.79 -20.14
N GLN A 108 9.47 6.15 -20.28
CA GLN A 108 10.12 6.18 -21.61
C GLN A 108 10.18 4.76 -22.24
N GLN A 109 10.18 3.71 -21.42
CA GLN A 109 10.17 2.33 -21.90
C GLN A 109 8.75 1.90 -22.26
N GLN A 110 8.55 1.50 -23.51
CA GLN A 110 7.21 1.17 -24.05
C GLN A 110 6.61 -0.09 -23.43
N GLU A 111 7.43 -1.05 -23.05
CA GLU A 111 7.03 -2.30 -22.40
C GLU A 111 6.60 -2.10 -20.93
N LEU A 112 6.82 -0.92 -20.36
CA LEU A 112 6.43 -0.64 -18.98
C LEU A 112 4.94 -0.29 -18.89
N GLY A 113 4.19 -1.13 -18.19
CA GLY A 113 2.79 -0.89 -17.88
C GLY A 113 2.58 -0.16 -16.55
N VAL A 114 3.30 -0.60 -15.51
CA VAL A 114 3.18 -0.06 -14.14
C VAL A 114 4.56 0.17 -13.54
N ALA A 115 4.74 1.33 -12.90
CA ALA A 115 5.88 1.64 -12.04
C ALA A 115 5.39 2.21 -10.69
N GLY A 116 6.16 1.98 -9.65
CA GLY A 116 5.91 2.51 -8.30
C GLY A 116 7.00 2.05 -7.36
N TYR A 117 6.83 2.32 -6.08
CA TYR A 117 7.79 1.88 -5.07
C TYR A 117 7.08 1.62 -3.73
N PRO A 118 7.55 0.66 -2.92
CA PRO A 118 6.98 0.43 -1.60
C PRO A 118 7.14 1.65 -0.69
N TYR A 119 6.13 1.89 0.13
CA TYR A 119 6.12 3.04 1.05
C TYR A 119 7.22 2.97 2.11
N HIS A 120 7.56 4.12 2.69
CA HIS A 120 8.34 4.24 3.92
C HIS A 120 7.43 4.65 5.08
N ALA A 121 7.77 4.22 6.29
CA ALA A 121 7.14 4.74 7.49
C ALA A 121 7.61 6.19 7.76
N PRO A 122 6.80 7.04 8.41
CA PRO A 122 7.22 8.39 8.80
C PRO A 122 8.37 8.37 9.82
N VAL A 123 9.15 9.46 9.89
CA VAL A 123 10.33 9.57 10.77
C VAL A 123 9.98 9.31 12.25
N ASN A 124 8.80 9.73 12.69
CA ASN A 124 8.29 9.54 14.05
C ASN A 124 7.34 8.34 14.17
N ALA A 125 7.55 7.31 13.35
CA ALA A 125 6.73 6.11 13.33
C ALA A 125 6.74 5.39 14.68
N THR A 126 5.58 4.83 15.06
CA THR A 126 5.49 3.91 16.19
C THR A 126 6.25 2.61 15.90
N TRP A 127 6.53 1.84 16.92
CA TRP A 127 7.19 0.55 16.73
C TRP A 127 6.39 -0.41 15.82
N VAL A 128 5.05 -0.33 15.85
CA VAL A 128 4.18 -1.13 14.97
C VAL A 128 4.35 -0.71 13.52
N GLN A 129 4.37 0.59 13.24
CA GLN A 129 4.63 1.12 11.90
C GLN A 129 6.03 0.76 11.40
N GLN A 130 7.06 0.83 12.25
CA GLN A 130 8.43 0.44 11.89
C GLN A 130 8.52 -1.05 11.54
N MET A 131 7.88 -1.91 12.34
CA MET A 131 7.80 -3.34 12.07
C MET A 131 7.06 -3.61 10.74
N TYR A 132 5.93 -2.93 10.52
CA TYR A 132 5.15 -3.07 9.30
C TYR A 132 5.95 -2.60 8.06
N ASP A 133 6.69 -1.50 8.20
CA ASP A 133 7.60 -0.99 7.17
C ASP A 133 8.72 -1.97 6.84
N ALA A 134 9.29 -2.64 7.84
CA ALA A 134 10.35 -3.64 7.66
C ALA A 134 9.89 -4.86 6.84
N LEU A 135 8.59 -5.14 6.76
CA LEU A 135 8.03 -6.20 5.92
C LEU A 135 8.03 -5.85 4.42
N ARG A 136 8.10 -4.56 4.08
CA ARG A 136 8.11 -4.08 2.71
C ARG A 136 9.49 -4.23 2.09
N VAL A 137 9.56 -4.96 0.99
CA VAL A 137 10.83 -5.20 0.29
C VAL A 137 11.15 -3.98 -0.59
N LYS A 138 12.07 -3.15 -0.13
CA LYS A 138 12.58 -1.97 -0.83
C LYS A 138 13.91 -2.32 -1.48
N ALA A 139 13.92 -2.47 -2.81
CA ALA A 139 15.14 -2.73 -3.53
C ALA A 139 15.86 -1.42 -3.85
N ALA A 140 17.18 -1.42 -3.74
CA ALA A 140 17.99 -0.28 -4.16
C ALA A 140 17.98 -0.09 -5.69
N ASP A 141 17.83 -1.20 -6.42
CA ASP A 141 17.82 -1.21 -7.88
C ASP A 141 16.42 -1.40 -8.44
N ARG A 142 16.24 -0.90 -9.65
CA ARG A 142 15.04 -1.13 -10.46
C ARG A 142 14.90 -2.61 -10.79
N ARG A 143 13.70 -3.18 -10.54
CA ARG A 143 13.43 -4.59 -10.83
C ARG A 143 11.96 -4.87 -11.12
N ASP A 144 11.73 -5.96 -11.86
CA ASP A 144 10.38 -6.50 -12.04
C ASP A 144 9.84 -7.04 -10.72
N VAL A 145 8.56 -6.76 -10.48
CA VAL A 145 7.83 -7.23 -9.30
C VAL A 145 6.48 -7.81 -9.72
N GLU A 146 5.88 -8.59 -8.85
CA GLU A 146 4.57 -9.18 -9.14
C GLU A 146 3.44 -8.17 -8.98
N TRP A 147 3.55 -7.28 -8.01
CA TRP A 147 2.57 -6.24 -7.71
C TRP A 147 3.19 -5.08 -6.95
N LEU A 148 2.46 -3.97 -6.91
CA LEU A 148 2.74 -2.74 -6.17
C LEU A 148 1.44 -2.22 -5.56
N GLY A 149 1.53 -1.56 -4.41
CA GLY A 149 0.38 -0.95 -3.75
C GLY A 149 -0.13 0.29 -4.50
N ALA A 150 -1.44 0.36 -4.74
CA ALA A 150 -2.06 1.44 -5.51
C ALA A 150 -2.00 2.83 -4.85
N GLY A 151 -1.61 2.91 -3.59
CA GLY A 151 -1.38 4.22 -2.95
C GLY A 151 -0.08 4.91 -3.38
N ASN A 152 0.81 4.25 -4.13
CA ASN A 152 2.02 4.83 -4.71
C ASN A 152 2.44 4.06 -5.98
N LEU A 153 1.60 4.10 -7.02
CA LEU A 153 1.94 3.55 -8.32
C LEU A 153 1.45 4.46 -9.46
N ALA A 154 2.12 4.36 -10.58
CA ALA A 154 1.71 4.97 -11.83
C ALA A 154 1.50 3.89 -12.89
N VAL A 155 0.56 4.11 -13.79
CA VAL A 155 0.21 3.20 -14.88
C VAL A 155 0.16 3.96 -16.21
N ARG A 156 0.63 3.34 -17.28
CA ARG A 156 0.45 3.86 -18.64
C ARG A 156 -1.04 3.88 -18.99
N ARG A 157 -1.57 5.03 -19.40
CA ARG A 157 -3.00 5.18 -19.70
C ARG A 157 -3.52 4.13 -20.68
N THR A 158 -2.85 3.94 -21.80
CA THR A 158 -3.26 2.97 -22.83
C THR A 158 -3.33 1.55 -22.28
N VAL A 159 -2.42 1.17 -21.38
CA VAL A 159 -2.43 -0.13 -20.71
C VAL A 159 -3.59 -0.21 -19.71
N PHE A 160 -3.83 0.86 -18.94
CA PHE A 160 -4.94 0.92 -17.98
C PHE A 160 -6.30 0.77 -18.66
N GLU A 161 -6.48 1.46 -19.79
CA GLU A 161 -7.70 1.37 -20.61
C GLU A 161 -7.84 -0.02 -21.25
N GLN A 162 -6.77 -0.59 -21.76
CA GLN A 162 -6.75 -1.93 -22.38
C GLN A 162 -7.19 -3.03 -21.41
N ILE A 163 -6.78 -2.95 -20.14
CA ILE A 163 -7.13 -3.96 -19.12
C ILE A 163 -8.47 -3.68 -18.41
N GLY A 164 -9.13 -2.56 -18.70
CA GLY A 164 -10.41 -2.16 -18.10
C GLY A 164 -10.30 -1.55 -16.70
N GLY A 165 -9.09 -1.12 -16.27
CA GLY A 165 -8.88 -0.47 -14.98
C GLY A 165 -8.88 -1.41 -13.78
N PHE A 166 -9.26 -0.88 -12.61
CA PHE A 166 -9.41 -1.66 -11.37
C PHE A 166 -10.72 -2.48 -11.38
N ASP A 167 -10.69 -3.68 -10.80
CA ASP A 167 -11.91 -4.48 -10.56
C ASP A 167 -12.72 -3.85 -9.42
N GLU A 168 -13.83 -3.20 -9.77
CA GLU A 168 -14.70 -2.50 -8.83
C GLU A 168 -15.48 -3.44 -7.89
N SER A 169 -15.49 -4.75 -8.17
CA SER A 169 -16.13 -5.75 -7.33
C SER A 169 -15.31 -6.11 -6.08
N LEU A 170 -14.01 -5.72 -6.04
CA LEU A 170 -13.10 -6.00 -4.93
C LEU A 170 -13.18 -4.92 -3.86
N GLU A 171 -13.15 -5.35 -2.59
CA GLU A 171 -13.01 -4.45 -1.44
C GLU A 171 -11.54 -4.22 -1.07
N ALA A 172 -10.68 -5.21 -1.37
CA ALA A 172 -9.25 -5.20 -1.14
C ALA A 172 -8.51 -5.97 -2.25
N CYS A 173 -7.17 -5.86 -2.32
CA CYS A 173 -6.31 -6.50 -3.33
C CYS A 173 -6.62 -6.08 -4.79
N GLU A 174 -7.29 -4.96 -5.00
CA GLU A 174 -7.56 -4.41 -6.33
C GLU A 174 -6.26 -4.02 -7.06
N ASP A 175 -5.23 -3.63 -6.30
CA ASP A 175 -3.88 -3.33 -6.79
C ASP A 175 -3.12 -4.57 -7.25
N VAL A 176 -3.23 -5.67 -6.52
CA VAL A 176 -2.67 -6.97 -6.90
C VAL A 176 -3.32 -7.44 -8.20
N GLN A 177 -4.65 -7.36 -8.28
CA GLN A 177 -5.42 -7.75 -9.46
C GLN A 177 -5.05 -6.89 -10.67
N LEU A 178 -4.93 -5.57 -10.51
CA LEU A 178 -4.48 -4.65 -11.57
C LEU A 178 -3.11 -5.06 -12.12
N CYS A 179 -2.14 -5.29 -11.22
CA CYS A 179 -0.79 -5.69 -11.62
C CYS A 179 -0.76 -7.06 -12.33
N HIS A 180 -1.62 -7.99 -11.90
CA HIS A 180 -1.80 -9.27 -12.61
C HIS A 180 -2.34 -9.05 -14.02
N ALA A 181 -3.38 -8.21 -14.20
CA ALA A 181 -3.96 -7.93 -15.50
C ALA A 181 -2.95 -7.26 -16.45
N VAL A 182 -2.15 -6.32 -15.94
CA VAL A 182 -1.06 -5.66 -16.68
C VAL A 182 -0.03 -6.68 -17.18
N ARG A 183 0.41 -7.60 -16.31
CA ARG A 183 1.37 -8.65 -16.67
C ARG A 183 0.79 -9.66 -17.67
N HIS A 184 -0.49 -10.01 -17.53
CA HIS A 184 -1.20 -10.86 -18.50
C HIS A 184 -1.34 -10.21 -19.87
N ALA A 185 -1.45 -8.89 -19.91
CA ALA A 185 -1.45 -8.14 -21.16
C ALA A 185 -0.04 -7.98 -21.79
N GLY A 186 1.00 -8.60 -21.19
CA GLY A 186 2.37 -8.62 -21.69
C GLY A 186 3.24 -7.44 -21.27
N TYR A 187 2.75 -6.57 -20.38
CA TYR A 187 3.52 -5.42 -19.90
C TYR A 187 4.24 -5.74 -18.58
N ARG A 188 5.28 -4.95 -18.31
CA ARG A 188 6.09 -5.07 -17.10
C ARG A 188 5.49 -4.27 -15.95
N VAL A 189 5.62 -4.81 -14.74
CA VAL A 189 5.37 -4.13 -13.46
C VAL A 189 6.70 -3.98 -12.74
N VAL A 190 7.13 -2.75 -12.46
CA VAL A 190 8.49 -2.45 -12.02
C VAL A 190 8.49 -1.66 -10.72
N SER A 191 9.25 -2.15 -9.73
CA SER A 191 9.65 -1.36 -8.57
C SER A 191 10.76 -0.39 -8.99
N GLN A 192 10.45 0.90 -8.96
CA GLN A 192 11.29 1.99 -9.47
C GLN A 192 11.81 2.84 -8.29
N PRO A 193 13.09 2.71 -7.91
CA PRO A 193 13.72 3.63 -6.96
C PRO A 193 13.60 5.08 -7.45
N GLY A 194 13.41 6.01 -6.53
CA GLY A 194 13.12 7.41 -6.83
C GLY A 194 11.62 7.74 -6.90
N MET A 195 10.73 6.72 -6.99
CA MET A 195 9.29 6.89 -6.77
C MET A 195 8.93 6.63 -5.29
N ASP A 196 9.79 7.09 -4.38
CA ASP A 196 9.62 6.92 -2.93
C ASP A 196 8.44 7.73 -2.41
N SER A 197 7.79 7.20 -1.37
CA SER A 197 6.76 7.93 -0.62
C SER A 197 6.74 7.52 0.85
N VAL A 198 6.23 8.40 1.70
CA VAL A 198 5.98 8.15 3.12
C VAL A 198 4.48 7.95 3.32
N HIS A 199 4.09 6.81 3.90
CA HIS A 199 2.70 6.50 4.19
C HIS A 199 2.36 6.78 5.66
N HIS A 200 1.53 7.78 5.91
CA HIS A 200 1.17 8.22 7.26
C HIS A 200 0.02 7.40 7.86
N GLY A 201 -0.77 6.73 7.01
CA GLY A 201 -1.92 5.89 7.39
C GLY A 201 -1.58 4.46 7.82
N ASP A 202 -0.30 4.11 7.92
CA ASP A 202 0.10 2.79 8.43
C ASP A 202 -0.41 2.57 9.86
N PRO A 203 -0.80 1.32 10.23
CA PRO A 203 -1.35 1.01 11.53
C PRO A 203 -0.40 1.39 12.67
N ARG A 204 -0.89 2.18 13.62
CA ARG A 204 -0.09 2.71 14.74
C ARG A 204 -0.06 1.80 15.95
N THR A 205 -1.08 0.94 16.08
CA THR A 205 -1.23 -0.03 17.18
C THR A 205 -1.39 -1.44 16.66
N LEU A 206 -1.20 -2.45 17.50
CA LEU A 206 -1.47 -3.86 17.16
C LEU A 206 -2.95 -4.09 16.83
N SER A 207 -3.85 -3.35 17.47
CA SER A 207 -5.28 -3.42 17.19
C SER A 207 -5.57 -2.93 15.77
N ASP A 208 -5.03 -1.76 15.40
CA ASP A 208 -5.19 -1.21 14.04
C ASP A 208 -4.61 -2.16 12.98
N LEU A 209 -3.45 -2.75 13.29
CA LEU A 209 -2.81 -3.74 12.42
C LEU A 209 -3.71 -4.97 12.24
N PHE A 210 -4.26 -5.52 13.34
CA PHE A 210 -5.11 -6.70 13.30
C PHE A 210 -6.36 -6.47 12.44
N PHE A 211 -7.11 -5.40 12.70
CA PHE A 211 -8.32 -5.09 11.93
C PHE A 211 -8.01 -4.70 10.49
N GLY A 212 -6.89 -3.99 10.26
CA GLY A 212 -6.41 -3.67 8.92
C GLY A 212 -6.06 -4.92 8.10
N GLU A 213 -5.38 -5.90 8.70
CA GLU A 213 -5.04 -7.16 8.02
C GLU A 213 -6.30 -8.03 7.80
N LEU A 214 -7.27 -8.00 8.72
CA LEU A 214 -8.55 -8.68 8.53
C LEU A 214 -9.30 -8.10 7.31
N TRP A 215 -9.30 -6.78 7.17
CA TRP A 215 -9.91 -6.11 6.03
C TRP A 215 -9.17 -6.42 4.72
N ARG A 216 -7.84 -6.31 4.70
CA ARG A 216 -7.01 -6.64 3.53
C ARG A 216 -7.14 -8.09 3.10
N GLY A 217 -7.41 -8.99 4.04
CA GLY A 217 -7.58 -10.42 3.78
C GLY A 217 -8.87 -10.80 3.06
N ARG A 218 -9.88 -9.91 2.99
CA ARG A 218 -11.23 -10.24 2.48
C ARG A 218 -11.22 -10.84 1.09
N ASP A 219 -10.52 -10.22 0.15
CA ASP A 219 -10.46 -10.66 -1.24
C ASP A 219 -9.17 -11.43 -1.58
N ASN A 220 -8.27 -11.62 -0.61
CA ASN A 220 -6.96 -12.23 -0.85
C ASN A 220 -7.06 -13.62 -1.48
N LEU A 221 -7.93 -14.49 -0.95
CA LEU A 221 -8.14 -15.84 -1.49
C LEU A 221 -8.73 -15.78 -2.90
N ARG A 222 -9.74 -14.92 -3.11
CA ARG A 222 -10.39 -14.73 -4.41
C ARG A 222 -9.41 -14.26 -5.49
N VAL A 223 -8.56 -13.29 -5.16
CA VAL A 223 -7.54 -12.77 -6.09
C VAL A 223 -6.41 -13.78 -6.30
N SER A 224 -5.95 -14.45 -5.25
CA SER A 224 -4.90 -15.47 -5.35
C SER A 224 -5.31 -16.67 -6.21
N LEU A 225 -6.59 -17.04 -6.22
CA LEU A 225 -7.11 -18.14 -7.03
C LEU A 225 -7.39 -17.76 -8.50
N ARG A 226 -7.44 -16.49 -8.85
CA ARG A 226 -7.60 -16.02 -10.23
C ARG A 226 -6.30 -16.08 -11.04
N GLY A 227 -5.16 -16.09 -10.36
CA GLY A 227 -3.84 -16.20 -11.00
C GLY A 227 -3.30 -17.63 -11.01
N PRO A 228 -2.18 -17.88 -11.73
CA PRO A 228 -1.52 -19.18 -11.67
C PRO A 228 -1.00 -19.43 -10.25
N LEU A 229 -1.32 -20.62 -9.70
CA LEU A 229 -0.79 -21.05 -8.42
C LEU A 229 0.69 -21.40 -8.59
N THR A 230 1.53 -20.49 -8.15
CA THR A 230 2.99 -20.66 -8.13
C THR A 230 3.48 -20.90 -6.70
N ILE A 231 4.72 -21.36 -6.54
CA ILE A 231 5.36 -21.50 -5.22
C ILE A 231 5.33 -20.17 -4.43
N ARG A 232 5.25 -19.03 -5.13
CA ARG A 232 5.17 -17.70 -4.51
C ARG A 232 3.76 -17.30 -4.09
N THR A 233 2.72 -17.72 -4.83
CA THR A 233 1.32 -17.38 -4.56
C THR A 233 0.60 -18.41 -3.68
N VAL A 234 1.01 -19.68 -3.69
CA VAL A 234 0.47 -20.73 -2.83
C VAL A 234 0.44 -20.34 -1.33
N PRO A 235 1.49 -19.76 -0.74
CA PRO A 235 1.44 -19.36 0.67
C PRO A 235 0.35 -18.35 1.00
N SER A 236 0.04 -17.41 0.10
CA SER A 236 -1.01 -16.40 0.33
C SER A 236 -2.41 -17.00 0.31
N ALA A 237 -2.64 -18.09 -0.41
CA ALA A 237 -3.89 -18.82 -0.40
C ALA A 237 -3.98 -19.84 0.75
N LEU A 238 -2.90 -20.59 0.98
CA LEU A 238 -2.90 -21.72 1.92
C LEU A 238 -2.80 -21.30 3.39
N LEU A 239 -1.94 -20.32 3.72
CA LEU A 239 -1.72 -19.91 5.11
C LEU A 239 -2.97 -19.39 5.83
N PRO A 240 -3.85 -18.59 5.21
CA PRO A 240 -5.11 -18.18 5.84
C PRO A 240 -6.02 -19.37 6.13
N VAL A 241 -6.13 -20.33 5.19
CA VAL A 241 -6.97 -21.53 5.36
C VAL A 241 -6.43 -22.42 6.48
N MET A 242 -5.12 -22.64 6.51
CA MET A 242 -4.47 -23.39 7.62
C MET A 242 -4.65 -22.66 8.97
N GLY A 243 -4.51 -21.32 9.00
CA GLY A 243 -4.73 -20.53 10.18
C GLY A 243 -6.15 -20.67 10.73
N LEU A 244 -7.16 -20.58 9.85
CA LEU A 244 -8.56 -20.80 10.23
C LEU A 244 -8.79 -22.23 10.75
N GLY A 245 -8.22 -23.25 10.11
CA GLY A 245 -8.29 -24.63 10.59
C GLY A 245 -7.67 -24.82 11.97
N CYS A 246 -6.50 -24.24 12.22
CA CYS A 246 -5.85 -24.26 13.53
C CYS A 246 -6.67 -23.51 14.61
N MET A 247 -7.25 -22.37 14.26
CA MET A 247 -8.15 -21.64 15.18
C MET A 247 -9.41 -22.43 15.49
N SER A 248 -10.01 -23.08 14.50
CA SER A 248 -11.19 -23.93 14.72
C SER A 248 -10.86 -25.13 15.61
N LEU A 249 -9.73 -25.78 15.42
CA LEU A 249 -9.24 -26.85 16.28
C LEU A 249 -9.02 -26.38 17.72
N LEU A 250 -8.43 -25.19 17.88
CA LEU A 250 -8.21 -24.60 19.20
C LEU A 250 -9.54 -24.31 19.90
N THR A 251 -10.46 -23.62 19.23
CA THR A 251 -11.76 -23.23 19.84
C THR A 251 -12.65 -24.42 20.13
N LEU A 252 -12.79 -25.34 19.18
CA LEU A 252 -13.59 -26.56 19.38
C LEU A 252 -12.97 -27.48 20.45
N GLY A 253 -11.62 -27.54 20.48
CA GLY A 253 -10.92 -28.29 21.51
C GLY A 253 -11.14 -27.72 22.93
N LEU A 254 -11.18 -26.40 23.08
CA LEU A 254 -11.47 -25.73 24.35
C LEU A 254 -12.94 -25.93 24.81
N LEU A 255 -13.87 -26.13 23.87
CA LEU A 255 -15.30 -26.34 24.14
C LEU A 255 -15.65 -27.81 24.36
N ALA A 256 -14.78 -28.73 23.92
CA ALA A 256 -15.00 -30.18 24.07
C ALA A 256 -14.61 -30.69 25.47
N SER A 257 -14.95 -31.96 25.73
CA SER A 257 -14.57 -32.60 26.97
C SER A 257 -13.07 -32.62 27.26
N PRO A 258 -12.61 -32.57 28.53
CA PRO A 258 -11.17 -32.40 28.85
C PRO A 258 -10.25 -33.46 28.24
N TRP A 259 -10.72 -34.66 28.00
CA TRP A 259 -9.92 -35.78 27.51
C TRP A 259 -9.61 -35.74 25.99
N VAL A 260 -10.57 -35.31 25.17
CA VAL A 260 -10.42 -35.22 23.69
C VAL A 260 -10.08 -33.77 23.30
N GLY A 261 -10.71 -32.82 23.96
CA GLY A 261 -10.60 -31.40 23.68
C GLY A 261 -9.19 -30.85 23.92
N GLY A 262 -8.53 -31.28 24.98
CA GLY A 262 -7.17 -30.82 25.32
C GLY A 262 -6.13 -31.11 24.25
N ARG A 263 -6.21 -32.27 23.58
CA ARG A 263 -5.32 -32.62 22.47
C ARG A 263 -5.60 -31.79 21.22
N ALA A 264 -6.89 -31.60 20.89
CA ALA A 264 -7.25 -30.78 19.73
C ALA A 264 -6.87 -29.29 19.94
N ALA A 265 -7.09 -28.77 21.15
CA ALA A 265 -6.67 -27.41 21.49
C ALA A 265 -5.14 -27.24 21.42
N ALA A 266 -4.38 -28.20 21.93
CA ALA A 266 -2.92 -28.18 21.86
C ALA A 266 -2.40 -28.23 20.41
N LEU A 267 -2.99 -29.07 19.55
CA LEU A 267 -2.66 -29.14 18.13
C LEU A 267 -2.98 -27.83 17.40
N GLY A 268 -4.15 -27.23 17.67
CA GLY A 268 -4.52 -25.94 17.12
C GLY A 268 -3.54 -24.82 17.53
N ALA A 269 -3.20 -24.74 18.82
CA ALA A 269 -2.23 -23.78 19.35
C ALA A 269 -0.84 -23.99 18.72
N LEU A 270 -0.36 -25.24 18.66
CA LEU A 270 0.93 -25.58 18.05
C LEU A 270 0.97 -25.17 16.57
N GLY A 271 -0.11 -25.44 15.82
CA GLY A 271 -0.22 -25.03 14.42
C GLY A 271 -0.13 -23.52 14.24
N LEU A 272 -0.81 -22.74 15.06
CA LEU A 272 -0.75 -21.26 15.03
C LEU A 272 0.67 -20.75 15.32
N VAL A 273 1.31 -21.32 16.37
CA VAL A 273 2.69 -20.97 16.72
C VAL A 273 3.65 -21.31 15.57
N THR A 274 3.47 -22.47 14.94
CA THR A 274 4.29 -22.89 13.80
C THR A 274 4.13 -21.95 12.60
N ILE A 275 2.91 -21.56 12.26
CA ILE A 275 2.64 -20.59 11.18
C ILE A 275 3.30 -19.24 11.50
N ALA A 276 3.17 -18.76 12.74
CA ALA A 276 3.79 -17.50 13.18
C ALA A 276 5.33 -17.59 13.10
N ALA A 277 5.93 -18.69 13.57
CA ALA A 277 7.38 -18.92 13.53
C ALA A 277 7.89 -18.98 12.08
N LEU A 278 7.21 -19.69 11.17
CA LEU A 278 7.55 -19.74 9.76
C LEU A 278 7.50 -18.35 9.12
N LYS A 279 6.47 -17.56 9.38
CA LYS A 279 6.40 -16.18 8.91
C LYS A 279 7.57 -15.34 9.46
N ALA A 280 7.88 -15.47 10.75
CA ALA A 280 9.01 -14.77 11.36
C ALA A 280 10.36 -15.14 10.71
N VAL A 281 10.59 -16.45 10.47
CA VAL A 281 11.79 -16.93 9.76
C VAL A 281 11.88 -16.36 8.34
N VAL A 282 10.78 -16.34 7.60
CA VAL A 282 10.73 -15.75 6.24
C VAL A 282 11.08 -14.26 6.28
N ILE A 283 10.61 -13.53 7.28
CA ILE A 283 10.91 -12.11 7.48
C ILE A 283 12.42 -11.93 7.76
N ILE A 284 12.99 -12.73 8.66
CA ILE A 284 14.41 -12.69 9.02
C ILE A 284 15.29 -13.05 7.83
N VAL A 285 14.97 -14.15 7.11
CA VAL A 285 15.76 -14.65 5.97
C VAL A 285 15.66 -13.71 4.76
N ARG A 286 14.52 -13.09 4.53
CA ARG A 286 14.38 -12.06 3.48
C ARG A 286 15.19 -10.78 3.78
N GLY A 287 15.85 -10.75 4.90
CA GLY A 287 17.08 -9.96 5.04
C GLY A 287 16.88 -8.59 5.60
N ARG A 288 16.16 -8.41 6.67
CA ARG A 288 16.17 -7.02 7.15
C ARG A 288 15.99 -6.82 8.65
N MET A 289 15.96 -7.88 9.40
CA MET A 289 16.18 -7.78 10.85
C MET A 289 17.55 -8.35 11.19
N THR A 290 18.60 -7.60 10.87
CA THR A 290 20.00 -7.99 11.19
C THR A 290 20.28 -7.98 12.68
N ASN A 291 19.38 -7.45 13.51
CA ASN A 291 19.52 -7.50 14.96
C ASN A 291 18.17 -7.39 15.69
N PRO A 292 17.51 -8.50 16.06
CA PRO A 292 16.28 -8.48 16.85
C PRO A 292 16.46 -7.85 18.25
N LEU A 293 17.71 -7.84 18.80
CA LEU A 293 18.00 -7.20 20.07
C LEU A 293 18.15 -5.66 19.98
N ALA A 294 18.48 -5.12 18.82
CA ALA A 294 18.48 -3.68 18.61
C ALA A 294 17.06 -3.10 18.75
N TRP A 295 16.08 -3.90 18.41
CA TRP A 295 14.66 -3.55 18.50
C TRP A 295 14.17 -3.47 19.96
N LEU A 296 14.55 -4.44 20.80
CA LEU A 296 14.27 -4.41 22.24
C LEU A 296 14.98 -3.23 22.93
N ARG A 297 16.15 -2.81 22.45
CA ARG A 297 16.88 -1.64 22.96
C ARG A 297 16.26 -0.31 22.53
N ALA A 298 15.70 -0.22 21.34
CA ALA A 298 15.02 0.99 20.86
C ALA A 298 13.72 1.26 21.63
N SER A 299 12.99 0.21 22.03
CA SER A 299 11.79 0.33 22.87
C SER A 299 12.07 0.70 24.33
N SER A 300 13.27 0.41 24.84
CA SER A 300 13.71 0.76 26.21
C SER A 300 14.33 2.16 26.33
N SER A 301 14.66 2.82 25.21
CA SER A 301 15.25 4.18 25.21
C SER A 301 14.23 5.31 25.19
N LEU A 302 12.94 5.05 25.27
CA LEU A 302 11.89 6.05 25.54
C LEU A 302 11.81 6.34 27.06
N GLY A 303 12.93 6.74 27.65
CA GLY A 303 12.99 7.39 28.94
C GLY A 303 12.52 8.85 28.84
N PRO A 304 12.10 9.46 29.97
CA PRO A 304 11.36 10.72 29.98
C PRO A 304 12.20 11.85 29.35
N THR A 305 11.58 12.58 28.42
CA THR A 305 12.11 13.81 27.82
C THR A 305 12.55 14.80 28.90
N ARG A 306 13.85 14.94 29.08
CA ARG A 306 14.42 16.04 29.85
C ARG A 306 14.02 17.35 29.18
N ARG A 307 13.09 18.06 29.80
CA ARG A 307 12.91 19.50 29.60
C ARG A 307 14.25 20.19 29.82
N ARG A 308 14.92 20.61 28.77
CA ARG A 308 16.02 21.56 28.90
C ARG A 308 15.41 22.96 29.04
N GLY A 309 15.78 23.53 30.16
CA GLY A 309 15.35 24.82 30.64
C GLY A 309 15.82 25.97 29.73
N ARG A 310 15.12 27.04 29.93
CA ARG A 310 15.42 28.41 29.52
C ARG A 310 16.91 28.71 29.58
N CYS A 311 17.45 29.34 28.54
CA CYS A 311 18.53 30.31 28.67
C CYS A 311 17.95 31.70 28.36
N ARG A 312 18.10 32.57 29.38
CA ARG A 312 18.00 34.03 29.27
C ARG A 312 19.31 34.56 28.66
N SER A 313 19.22 35.45 27.77
CA SER A 313 19.87 36.78 27.68
C SER A 313 19.60 37.35 26.29
#